data_d5cf23ff574f3f0b6b1ca1759cbcdbbd
#
_entry.id   d5cf23ff574f3f0b6b1ca1759cbcdbbd
#
_cell.length_a   1.000
_cell.length_b   1.000
_cell.length_c   1.000
_cell.angle_alpha   90.00
_cell.angle_beta   90.00
_cell.angle_gamma   90.00
#
_symmetry.space_group_name_H-M   'P 1'
#
loop_
_entity.id
_entity.type
_entity.pdbx_description
1 polymer ?
#
loop_
_entity_poly.entity_id
_entity_poly.type
_entity_poly.pdbx_seq_one_letter_code
_entity_poly.pdbx_strand_id
1 'polypeptide(L)'
;MTQTDAFRWSVPPDFNFARDVIDELAKSDRRGLLFVDAAGQRHEYTFAQIAEHSQRWAGALRDLGVGHGDHVIVVLPKTPQWLFAMSALLRLGAVAIPGAEQLRAKDLLYRATHGDATTVIAPLANAAEVDAIRADAPKVTRYLLVGGERDGWTAMDALVASAAPFAGFPTKPTDDAYLIYTSGTTKDPKGVVHRVAYTYAKRSQAAIWFDCRPEDLVWCTAGTGWAKSLWNVLLGPWSCGSCIVVHE
;
A
#
# COMPACT_ATOMS: atom_id res chain seq x y z
N MET A 1 11.90 2.24 38.12
CA MET A 1 12.16 2.77 36.77
C MET A 1 10.87 2.68 36.03
N THR A 2 10.24 3.79 35.71
CA THR A 2 9.01 3.81 34.92
C THR A 2 9.37 3.43 33.48
N GLN A 3 8.51 2.65 32.82
CA GLN A 3 8.70 2.11 31.46
C GLN A 3 8.95 3.20 30.39
N THR A 4 8.72 4.46 30.74
CA THR A 4 8.93 5.66 29.89
C THR A 4 10.40 6.07 29.74
N ASP A 5 11.27 5.71 30.66
CA ASP A 5 12.69 6.14 30.63
C ASP A 5 13.55 5.31 29.66
N ALA A 6 13.05 4.18 29.17
CA ALA A 6 13.78 3.27 28.27
C ALA A 6 13.39 3.45 26.79
N PHE A 7 12.28 4.12 26.45
CA PHE A 7 11.85 4.27 25.07
C PHE A 7 12.51 5.49 24.42
N ARG A 8 13.46 5.24 23.51
CA ARG A 8 14.02 6.26 22.64
C ARG A 8 13.52 6.08 21.23
N TRP A 9 12.94 7.15 20.68
CA TRP A 9 12.51 7.21 19.30
C TRP A 9 13.73 7.43 18.40
N SER A 10 14.13 6.40 17.65
CA SER A 10 15.23 6.50 16.70
C SER A 10 14.84 5.78 15.41
N VAL A 11 14.57 6.53 14.36
CA VAL A 11 14.31 5.99 13.02
C VAL A 11 15.64 5.91 12.28
N PRO A 12 16.00 4.77 11.68
CA PRO A 12 17.18 4.71 10.82
C PRO A 12 17.13 5.75 9.70
N PRO A 13 18.24 6.38 9.34
CA PRO A 13 18.27 7.51 8.41
C PRO A 13 17.84 7.18 6.98
N ASP A 14 17.93 5.90 6.62
CA ASP A 14 17.60 5.36 5.29
C ASP A 14 16.52 4.26 5.33
N PHE A 15 15.66 4.28 6.35
CA PHE A 15 14.63 3.27 6.56
C PHE A 15 13.65 3.18 5.37
N ASN A 16 13.44 1.96 4.85
CA ASN A 16 12.39 1.62 3.91
C ASN A 16 11.63 0.39 4.41
N PHE A 17 10.33 0.51 4.63
CA PHE A 17 9.52 -0.57 5.21
C PHE A 17 9.61 -1.88 4.41
N ALA A 18 9.57 -1.80 3.09
CA ALA A 18 9.59 -3.00 2.27
C ALA A 18 10.95 -3.71 2.33
N ARG A 19 12.07 -2.96 2.27
CA ARG A 19 13.41 -3.49 2.38
C ARG A 19 13.70 -3.99 3.81
N ASP A 20 13.42 -3.17 4.81
CA ASP A 20 13.92 -3.40 6.17
C ASP A 20 12.97 -4.25 7.02
N VAL A 21 11.75 -4.52 6.53
CA VAL A 21 10.79 -5.40 7.20
C VAL A 21 10.44 -6.59 6.30
N ILE A 22 9.88 -6.36 5.11
CA ILE A 22 9.40 -7.45 4.26
C ILE A 22 10.57 -8.32 3.78
N ASP A 23 11.64 -7.71 3.25
CA ASP A 23 12.79 -8.47 2.72
C ASP A 23 13.60 -9.14 3.85
N GLU A 24 13.65 -8.55 5.05
CA GLU A 24 14.27 -9.22 6.20
C GLU A 24 13.47 -10.45 6.65
N LEU A 25 12.14 -10.36 6.69
CA LEU A 25 11.27 -11.49 7.00
C LEU A 25 11.28 -12.56 5.90
N ALA A 26 11.52 -12.17 4.64
CA ALA A 26 11.64 -13.07 3.50
C ALA A 26 12.84 -14.04 3.58
N LYS A 27 13.78 -13.80 4.49
CA LYS A 27 14.90 -14.72 4.77
C LYS A 27 14.48 -15.98 5.53
N SER A 28 13.21 -16.06 5.91
CA SER A 28 12.60 -17.20 6.61
C SER A 28 11.40 -17.74 5.83
N ASP A 29 11.03 -19.00 6.07
CA ASP A 29 9.87 -19.66 5.45
C ASP A 29 8.54 -19.27 6.09
N ARG A 30 8.49 -18.11 6.77
CA ARG A 30 7.30 -17.69 7.52
C ARG A 30 6.20 -17.26 6.58
N ARG A 31 4.98 -17.72 6.90
CA ARG A 31 3.77 -17.23 6.26
C ARG A 31 3.49 -15.80 6.68
N GLY A 32 3.32 -14.90 5.70
CA GLY A 32 2.99 -13.49 5.93
C GLY A 32 1.54 -13.14 5.60
N LEU A 33 0.87 -13.95 4.74
CA LEU A 33 -0.50 -13.69 4.31
C LEU A 33 -1.27 -15.01 4.16
N LEU A 34 -2.48 -15.03 4.71
CA LEU A 34 -3.55 -15.98 4.41
C LEU A 34 -4.69 -15.21 3.74
N PHE A 35 -4.89 -15.44 2.45
CA PHE A 35 -6.00 -14.86 1.69
C PHE A 35 -7.11 -15.89 1.53
N VAL A 36 -8.34 -15.49 1.81
CA VAL A 36 -9.55 -16.28 1.57
C VAL A 36 -10.36 -15.55 0.49
N ASP A 37 -10.49 -16.17 -0.68
CA ASP A 37 -11.19 -15.59 -1.81
C ASP A 37 -12.72 -15.70 -1.66
N ALA A 38 -13.46 -15.09 -2.58
CA ALA A 38 -14.94 -15.09 -2.59
C ALA A 38 -15.57 -16.50 -2.67
N ALA A 39 -14.82 -17.51 -3.16
CA ALA A 39 -15.23 -18.90 -3.17
C ALA A 39 -14.90 -19.65 -1.86
N GLY A 40 -14.27 -18.98 -0.90
CA GLY A 40 -13.82 -19.56 0.36
C GLY A 40 -12.52 -20.36 0.24
N GLN A 41 -11.83 -20.31 -0.91
CA GLN A 41 -10.55 -20.97 -1.09
C GLN A 41 -9.44 -20.20 -0.37
N ARG A 42 -8.51 -20.94 0.23
CA ARG A 42 -7.39 -20.38 0.99
C ARG A 42 -6.13 -20.36 0.14
N HIS A 43 -5.50 -19.20 0.07
CA HIS A 43 -4.23 -18.98 -0.59
C HIS A 43 -3.24 -18.46 0.43
N GLU A 44 -2.10 -19.13 0.55
CA GLU A 44 -1.06 -18.77 1.52
C GLU A 44 0.15 -18.21 0.80
N TYR A 45 0.71 -17.14 1.36
CA TYR A 45 1.94 -16.52 0.86
C TYR A 45 2.95 -16.41 1.99
N THR A 46 4.15 -16.90 1.74
CA THR A 46 5.31 -16.64 2.61
C THR A 46 5.79 -15.20 2.43
N PHE A 47 6.57 -14.70 3.40
CA PHE A 47 7.20 -13.38 3.22
C PHE A 47 8.13 -13.34 2.00
N ALA A 48 8.78 -14.45 1.63
CA ALA A 48 9.59 -14.55 0.42
C ALA A 48 8.74 -14.30 -0.85
N GLN A 49 7.56 -14.91 -0.94
CA GLN A 49 6.65 -14.69 -2.05
C GLN A 49 6.09 -13.25 -2.06
N ILE A 50 5.75 -12.70 -0.88
CA ILE A 50 5.31 -11.30 -0.75
C ILE A 50 6.42 -10.33 -1.21
N ALA A 51 7.66 -10.58 -0.82
CA ALA A 51 8.81 -9.79 -1.24
C ALA A 51 8.97 -9.85 -2.77
N GLU A 52 8.95 -11.05 -3.36
CA GLU A 52 9.05 -11.24 -4.81
C GLU A 52 7.94 -10.51 -5.56
N HIS A 53 6.68 -10.71 -5.17
CA HIS A 53 5.55 -10.02 -5.81
C HIS A 53 5.68 -8.50 -5.70
N SER A 54 6.00 -7.98 -4.51
CA SER A 54 6.16 -6.52 -4.34
C SER A 54 7.35 -5.95 -5.11
N GLN A 55 8.43 -6.72 -5.30
CA GLN A 55 9.57 -6.33 -6.12
C GLN A 55 9.23 -6.31 -7.61
N ARG A 56 8.45 -7.28 -8.11
CA ARG A 56 7.96 -7.31 -9.50
C ARG A 56 6.99 -6.15 -9.76
N TRP A 57 6.08 -5.86 -8.82
CA TRP A 57 5.21 -4.69 -8.88
C TRP A 57 6.02 -3.39 -8.93
N ALA A 58 7.06 -3.26 -8.09
CA ALA A 58 7.94 -2.10 -8.09
C ALA A 58 8.71 -1.97 -9.40
N GLY A 59 9.17 -3.08 -9.98
CA GLY A 59 9.82 -3.11 -11.30
C GLY A 59 8.88 -2.60 -12.39
N ALA A 60 7.66 -3.15 -12.48
CA ALA A 60 6.67 -2.74 -13.45
C ALA A 60 6.30 -1.25 -13.32
N LEU A 61 6.06 -0.77 -12.09
CA LEU A 61 5.74 0.64 -11.83
C LEU A 61 6.90 1.57 -12.20
N ARG A 62 8.14 1.20 -11.85
CA ARG A 62 9.35 1.95 -12.24
C ARG A 62 9.48 2.05 -13.76
N ASP A 63 9.28 0.96 -14.48
CA ASP A 63 9.40 0.91 -15.94
C ASP A 63 8.30 1.73 -16.64
N LEU A 64 7.18 1.96 -15.97
CA LEU A 64 6.13 2.91 -16.36
C LEU A 64 6.44 4.35 -15.92
N GLY A 65 7.59 4.60 -15.28
CA GLY A 65 8.04 5.91 -14.85
C GLY A 65 7.42 6.39 -13.52
N VAL A 66 6.94 5.47 -12.67
CA VAL A 66 6.56 5.79 -11.27
C VAL A 66 7.82 5.74 -10.42
N GLY A 67 8.12 6.81 -9.71
CA GLY A 67 9.33 6.95 -8.92
C GLY A 67 9.12 7.60 -7.56
N HIS A 68 10.24 7.98 -6.95
CA HIS A 68 10.27 8.63 -5.64
C HIS A 68 9.49 9.94 -5.64
N GLY A 69 8.58 10.10 -4.68
CA GLY A 69 7.75 11.28 -4.52
C GLY A 69 6.53 11.35 -5.45
N ASP A 70 6.36 10.42 -6.40
CA ASP A 70 5.15 10.37 -7.23
C ASP A 70 3.92 10.01 -6.40
N HIS A 71 2.83 10.73 -6.61
CA HIS A 71 1.56 10.48 -5.93
C HIS A 71 0.70 9.52 -6.74
N VAL A 72 0.31 8.40 -6.12
CA VAL A 72 -0.40 7.28 -6.76
C VAL A 72 -1.71 6.98 -6.03
N ILE A 73 -2.84 7.21 -6.69
CA ILE A 73 -4.15 6.77 -6.18
C ILE A 73 -4.25 5.25 -6.33
N VAL A 74 -4.60 4.55 -5.25
CA VAL A 74 -4.79 3.10 -5.24
C VAL A 74 -6.21 2.79 -4.79
N VAL A 75 -7.06 2.37 -5.74
CA VAL A 75 -8.45 1.94 -5.51
C VAL A 75 -8.51 0.45 -5.80
N LEU A 76 -8.01 -0.35 -4.90
CA LEU A 76 -8.04 -1.81 -5.05
C LEU A 76 -8.81 -2.46 -3.91
N PRO A 77 -9.54 -3.56 -4.16
CA PRO A 77 -10.14 -4.38 -3.11
C PRO A 77 -9.06 -4.95 -2.19
N LYS A 78 -9.48 -5.42 -1.04
CA LYS A 78 -8.56 -6.02 -0.07
C LYS A 78 -8.16 -7.43 -0.52
N THR A 79 -7.26 -7.48 -1.49
CA THR A 79 -6.72 -8.70 -2.10
C THR A 79 -5.19 -8.69 -1.98
N PRO A 80 -4.51 -9.80 -2.32
CA PRO A 80 -3.05 -9.82 -2.39
C PRO A 80 -2.46 -8.71 -3.27
N GLN A 81 -3.12 -8.37 -4.38
CA GLN A 81 -2.67 -7.32 -5.30
C GLN A 81 -2.58 -5.95 -4.63
N TRP A 82 -3.55 -5.63 -3.73
CA TRP A 82 -3.48 -4.39 -2.95
C TRP A 82 -2.24 -4.37 -2.05
N LEU A 83 -1.94 -5.46 -1.37
CA LEU A 83 -0.76 -5.58 -0.50
C LEU A 83 0.54 -5.45 -1.28
N PHE A 84 0.61 -6.10 -2.44
CA PHE A 84 1.80 -6.05 -3.30
C PHE A 84 2.00 -4.66 -3.90
N ALA A 85 0.94 -4.01 -4.38
CA ALA A 85 0.99 -2.65 -4.91
C ALA A 85 1.41 -1.64 -3.82
N MET A 86 0.80 -1.69 -2.63
CA MET A 86 1.15 -0.80 -1.52
C MET A 86 2.60 -0.99 -1.06
N SER A 87 3.07 -2.24 -0.99
CA SER A 87 4.46 -2.55 -0.67
C SER A 87 5.44 -2.07 -1.75
N ALA A 88 5.04 -2.18 -3.03
CA ALA A 88 5.82 -1.68 -4.15
C ALA A 88 5.97 -0.16 -4.14
N LEU A 89 4.91 0.57 -3.82
CA LEU A 89 4.97 2.03 -3.68
C LEU A 89 5.90 2.45 -2.54
N LEU A 90 5.90 1.73 -1.41
CA LEU A 90 6.88 1.96 -0.35
C LEU A 90 8.32 1.69 -0.82
N ARG A 91 8.55 0.63 -1.63
CA ARG A 91 9.88 0.36 -2.23
C ARG A 91 10.36 1.52 -3.09
N LEU A 92 9.46 2.09 -3.88
CA LEU A 92 9.76 3.19 -4.79
C LEU A 92 9.92 4.54 -4.07
N GLY A 93 9.51 4.65 -2.80
CA GLY A 93 9.37 5.94 -2.13
C GLY A 93 8.30 6.81 -2.77
N ALA A 94 7.32 6.21 -3.44
CA ALA A 94 6.15 6.88 -3.97
C ALA A 94 5.10 7.09 -2.86
N VAL A 95 4.30 8.13 -2.99
CA VAL A 95 3.26 8.49 -2.02
C VAL A 95 1.95 7.82 -2.41
N ALA A 96 1.52 6.82 -1.66
CA ALA A 96 0.26 6.16 -1.93
C ALA A 96 -0.92 6.96 -1.38
N ILE A 97 -1.96 7.12 -2.22
CA ILE A 97 -3.26 7.72 -1.86
C ILE A 97 -4.30 6.60 -1.87
N PRO A 98 -4.53 5.92 -0.74
CA PRO A 98 -5.49 4.83 -0.70
C PRO A 98 -6.92 5.35 -0.84
N GLY A 99 -7.70 4.71 -1.70
CA GLY A 99 -9.10 4.98 -1.95
C GLY A 99 -9.97 3.75 -1.71
N ALA A 100 -11.18 3.97 -1.21
CA ALA A 100 -12.19 2.92 -1.11
C ALA A 100 -12.81 2.65 -2.49
N GLU A 101 -13.23 1.42 -2.74
CA GLU A 101 -13.87 1.01 -4.01
C GLU A 101 -15.20 1.73 -4.26
N GLN A 102 -15.83 2.24 -3.20
CA GLN A 102 -17.09 2.99 -3.27
C GLN A 102 -16.92 4.44 -3.74
N LEU A 103 -15.69 4.92 -3.95
CA LEU A 103 -15.43 6.28 -4.42
C LEU A 103 -16.03 6.48 -5.82
N ARG A 104 -16.70 7.62 -5.99
CA ARG A 104 -17.27 8.06 -7.26
C ARG A 104 -16.35 9.06 -7.96
N ALA A 105 -16.63 9.36 -9.20
CA ALA A 105 -15.83 10.27 -10.02
C ALA A 105 -15.50 11.59 -9.29
N LYS A 106 -16.47 12.23 -8.63
CA LYS A 106 -16.24 13.46 -7.86
C LYS A 106 -15.21 13.30 -6.74
N ASP A 107 -15.23 12.14 -6.06
CA ASP A 107 -14.34 11.86 -4.94
C ASP A 107 -12.92 11.55 -5.43
N LEU A 108 -12.84 10.88 -6.58
CA LEU A 108 -11.59 10.58 -7.27
C LEU A 108 -10.96 11.85 -7.85
N LEU A 109 -11.75 12.72 -8.49
CA LEU A 109 -11.31 14.00 -9.00
C LEU A 109 -10.71 14.87 -7.90
N TYR A 110 -11.41 14.96 -6.78
CA TYR A 110 -10.90 15.73 -5.63
C TYR A 110 -9.54 15.20 -5.16
N ARG A 111 -9.38 13.88 -5.02
CA ARG A 111 -8.11 13.28 -4.60
C ARG A 111 -7.01 13.45 -5.64
N ALA A 112 -7.36 13.33 -6.92
CA ALA A 112 -6.42 13.48 -8.03
C ALA A 112 -5.86 14.91 -8.11
N THR A 113 -6.73 15.91 -7.96
CA THR A 113 -6.35 17.34 -8.07
C THR A 113 -5.73 17.87 -6.79
N HIS A 114 -6.35 17.64 -5.63
CA HIS A 114 -5.85 18.09 -4.33
C HIS A 114 -4.58 17.33 -3.90
N GLY A 115 -4.48 16.05 -4.25
CA GLY A 115 -3.34 15.20 -3.92
C GLY A 115 -2.25 15.19 -5.00
N ASP A 116 -2.34 16.01 -6.04
CA ASP A 116 -1.37 16.07 -7.15
C ASP A 116 -1.01 14.70 -7.73
N ALA A 117 -2.00 13.81 -7.87
CA ALA A 117 -1.78 12.46 -8.34
C ALA A 117 -1.36 12.42 -9.83
N THR A 118 -0.36 11.60 -10.13
CA THR A 118 0.14 11.36 -11.51
C THR A 118 -0.31 10.01 -12.06
N THR A 119 -0.74 9.11 -11.17
CA THR A 119 -1.04 7.72 -11.49
C THR A 119 -2.28 7.27 -10.72
N VAL A 120 -3.12 6.45 -11.37
CA VAL A 120 -4.23 5.73 -10.73
C VAL A 120 -4.06 4.24 -10.99
N ILE A 121 -4.17 3.44 -9.91
CA ILE A 121 -4.26 1.98 -9.95
C ILE A 121 -5.66 1.58 -9.51
N ALA A 122 -6.42 0.90 -10.37
CA ALA A 122 -7.79 0.51 -10.09
C ALA A 122 -8.15 -0.85 -10.71
N PRO A 123 -9.16 -1.56 -10.17
CA PRO A 123 -9.71 -2.75 -10.80
C PRO A 123 -10.67 -2.35 -11.93
N LEU A 124 -11.00 -3.29 -12.80
CA LEU A 124 -11.92 -3.07 -13.91
C LEU A 124 -13.29 -2.49 -13.47
N ALA A 125 -13.77 -2.90 -12.31
CA ALA A 125 -15.03 -2.42 -11.74
C ALA A 125 -15.06 -0.90 -11.46
N ASN A 126 -13.90 -0.29 -11.17
CA ASN A 126 -13.80 1.14 -10.89
C ASN A 126 -13.33 1.97 -12.09
N ALA A 127 -12.98 1.33 -13.21
CA ALA A 127 -12.38 2.02 -14.34
C ALA A 127 -13.28 3.13 -14.93
N ALA A 128 -14.59 2.91 -14.99
CA ALA A 128 -15.53 3.91 -15.50
C ALA A 128 -15.58 5.19 -14.67
N GLU A 129 -15.49 5.09 -13.34
CA GLU A 129 -15.44 6.25 -12.44
C GLU A 129 -14.14 7.04 -12.60
N VAL A 130 -13.04 6.34 -12.88
CA VAL A 130 -11.73 6.96 -13.15
C VAL A 130 -11.72 7.60 -14.55
N ASP A 131 -12.30 6.95 -15.56
CA ASP A 131 -12.37 7.52 -16.92
C ASP A 131 -13.14 8.84 -16.94
N ALA A 132 -14.18 8.94 -16.12
CA ALA A 132 -15.01 10.15 -16.04
C ALA A 132 -14.24 11.40 -15.55
N ILE A 133 -13.07 11.23 -14.93
CA ILE A 133 -12.26 12.38 -14.43
C ILE A 133 -11.08 12.74 -15.32
N ARG A 134 -10.81 12.00 -16.41
CA ARG A 134 -9.60 12.18 -17.21
C ARG A 134 -9.42 13.62 -17.74
N ALA A 135 -10.52 14.23 -18.21
CA ALA A 135 -10.48 15.58 -18.75
C ALA A 135 -10.17 16.65 -17.68
N ASP A 136 -10.63 16.40 -16.43
CA ASP A 136 -10.54 17.37 -15.33
C ASP A 136 -9.32 17.13 -14.42
N ALA A 137 -8.59 16.02 -14.62
CA ALA A 137 -7.39 15.67 -13.86
C ALA A 137 -6.17 15.48 -14.78
N PRO A 138 -5.69 16.54 -15.48
CA PRO A 138 -4.67 16.43 -16.52
C PRO A 138 -3.28 15.98 -16.01
N LYS A 139 -3.00 16.07 -14.70
CA LYS A 139 -1.77 15.55 -14.10
C LYS A 139 -1.75 14.03 -14.05
N VAL A 140 -2.92 13.37 -14.04
CA VAL A 140 -3.01 11.91 -14.08
C VAL A 140 -2.73 11.45 -15.51
N THR A 141 -1.56 10.91 -15.73
CA THR A 141 -1.11 10.47 -17.07
C THR A 141 -1.00 8.94 -17.16
N ARG A 142 -1.05 8.23 -16.04
CA ARG A 142 -0.92 6.77 -15.99
C ARG A 142 -2.18 6.17 -15.36
N TYR A 143 -2.85 5.33 -16.14
CA TYR A 143 -4.06 4.60 -15.74
C TYR A 143 -3.75 3.11 -15.77
N LEU A 144 -3.61 2.50 -14.59
CA LEU A 144 -3.11 1.14 -14.41
C LEU A 144 -4.24 0.24 -13.94
N LEU A 145 -4.56 -0.79 -14.75
CA LEU A 145 -5.68 -1.67 -14.53
C LEU A 145 -5.22 -3.01 -13.93
N VAL A 146 -5.94 -3.46 -12.91
CA VAL A 146 -5.75 -4.78 -12.31
C VAL A 146 -6.98 -5.64 -12.60
N GLY A 147 -6.77 -6.86 -13.06
CA GLY A 147 -7.85 -7.82 -13.31
C GLY A 147 -8.60 -7.55 -14.59
N GLY A 148 -7.93 -7.41 -15.72
CA GLY A 148 -8.53 -7.30 -17.03
C GLY A 148 -7.83 -6.35 -18.00
N GLU A 149 -8.52 -6.02 -19.08
CA GLU A 149 -8.05 -5.11 -20.13
C GLU A 149 -9.12 -4.04 -20.40
N ARG A 150 -8.67 -2.83 -20.74
CA ARG A 150 -9.54 -1.72 -21.12
C ARG A 150 -8.77 -0.71 -21.96
N ASP A 151 -9.40 -0.18 -23.00
CA ASP A 151 -8.80 0.84 -23.87
C ASP A 151 -8.37 2.07 -23.06
N GLY A 152 -7.15 2.54 -23.34
CA GLY A 152 -6.55 3.70 -22.66
C GLY A 152 -6.06 3.39 -21.22
N TRP A 153 -6.01 2.11 -20.84
CA TRP A 153 -5.42 1.63 -19.60
C TRP A 153 -4.26 0.68 -19.87
N THR A 154 -3.32 0.66 -18.95
CA THR A 154 -2.22 -0.30 -18.96
C THR A 154 -2.58 -1.48 -18.07
N ALA A 155 -2.66 -2.69 -18.64
CA ALA A 155 -2.94 -3.91 -17.89
C ALA A 155 -1.72 -4.31 -17.02
N MET A 156 -1.90 -4.30 -15.70
CA MET A 156 -0.80 -4.55 -14.76
C MET A 156 -0.42 -6.02 -14.64
N ASP A 157 -1.36 -6.94 -14.77
CA ASP A 157 -1.13 -8.36 -14.50
C ASP A 157 -0.02 -8.94 -15.37
N ALA A 158 -0.06 -8.68 -16.68
CA ALA A 158 0.96 -9.12 -17.63
C ALA A 158 2.31 -8.42 -17.41
N LEU A 159 2.30 -7.11 -17.11
CA LEU A 159 3.51 -6.35 -16.83
C LEU A 159 4.21 -6.85 -15.57
N VAL A 160 3.47 -7.06 -14.49
CA VAL A 160 4.02 -7.57 -13.23
C VAL A 160 4.59 -8.98 -13.41
N ALA A 161 3.90 -9.84 -14.18
CA ALA A 161 4.36 -11.20 -14.44
C ALA A 161 5.71 -11.22 -15.18
N SER A 162 5.97 -10.26 -16.07
CA SER A 162 7.20 -10.18 -16.87
C SER A 162 8.26 -9.24 -16.31
N ALA A 163 7.91 -8.39 -15.34
CA ALA A 163 8.82 -7.38 -14.80
C ALA A 163 10.02 -8.00 -14.06
N ALA A 164 11.18 -7.41 -14.26
CA ALA A 164 12.34 -7.71 -13.43
C ALA A 164 12.11 -7.22 -11.99
N PRO A 165 12.42 -8.03 -10.97
CA PRO A 165 12.33 -7.61 -9.58
C PRO A 165 13.16 -6.33 -9.33
N PHE A 166 12.61 -5.39 -8.58
CA PHE A 166 13.29 -4.17 -8.18
C PHE A 166 13.23 -3.99 -6.66
N ALA A 167 14.39 -3.94 -6.01
CA ALA A 167 14.47 -3.85 -4.55
C ALA A 167 13.93 -2.52 -3.97
N GLY A 168 13.94 -1.45 -4.76
CA GLY A 168 13.47 -0.14 -4.37
C GLY A 168 14.56 0.93 -4.34
N PHE A 169 14.15 2.16 -4.09
CA PHE A 169 15.04 3.29 -3.88
C PHE A 169 15.31 3.51 -2.39
N PRO A 170 16.44 4.14 -2.02
CA PRO A 170 16.63 4.65 -0.66
C PRO A 170 15.56 5.67 -0.33
N THR A 171 15.04 5.61 0.89
CA THR A 171 14.07 6.59 1.42
C THR A 171 14.59 7.20 2.72
N LYS A 172 14.15 8.43 3.02
CA LYS A 172 14.49 9.12 4.26
C LYS A 172 13.27 9.12 5.21
N PRO A 173 13.47 9.15 6.52
CA PRO A 173 12.36 9.25 7.48
C PRO A 173 11.42 10.42 7.24
N THR A 174 11.91 11.48 6.60
CA THR A 174 11.18 12.72 6.29
C THR A 174 10.41 12.67 4.98
N ASP A 175 10.64 11.66 4.12
CA ASP A 175 9.94 11.50 2.86
C ASP A 175 8.47 11.15 3.14
N ASP A 176 7.57 11.63 2.27
CA ASP A 176 6.16 11.30 2.37
C ASP A 176 5.93 9.86 1.87
N ALA A 177 5.08 9.11 2.56
CA ALA A 177 4.77 7.72 2.23
C ALA A 177 3.30 7.52 1.87
N TYR A 178 2.41 8.20 2.59
CA TYR A 178 0.98 8.09 2.38
C TYR A 178 0.31 9.45 2.49
N LEU A 179 -0.68 9.70 1.63
CA LEU A 179 -1.64 10.80 1.75
C LEU A 179 -3.04 10.19 1.97
N ILE A 180 -3.52 10.24 3.21
CA ILE A 180 -4.78 9.63 3.61
C ILE A 180 -5.86 10.69 3.76
N TYR A 181 -6.99 10.50 3.07
CA TYR A 181 -8.13 11.38 3.18
C TYR A 181 -9.07 10.93 4.30
N THR A 182 -9.37 11.87 5.21
CA THR A 182 -10.29 11.63 6.32
C THR A 182 -11.53 12.49 6.16
N SER A 183 -12.70 11.99 6.63
CA SER A 183 -13.92 12.81 6.75
C SER A 183 -13.67 13.88 7.79
N GLY A 184 -13.48 15.12 7.33
CA GLY A 184 -13.36 16.28 8.22
C GLY A 184 -14.72 16.76 8.69
N THR A 185 -14.72 17.68 9.67
CA THR A 185 -15.90 18.47 10.08
C THR A 185 -16.30 19.51 9.03
N THR A 186 -15.50 19.68 7.98
CA THR A 186 -15.71 20.58 6.85
C THR A 186 -16.28 19.81 5.65
N LYS A 187 -16.78 20.54 4.64
CA LYS A 187 -17.44 19.99 3.45
C LYS A 187 -16.57 18.99 2.68
N ASP A 188 -15.27 19.25 2.57
CA ASP A 188 -14.35 18.45 1.79
C ASP A 188 -13.43 17.60 2.68
N PRO A 189 -13.04 16.37 2.25
CA PRO A 189 -12.12 15.52 2.99
C PRO A 189 -10.75 16.19 3.18
N LYS A 190 -10.15 16.00 4.35
CA LYS A 190 -8.79 16.50 4.63
C LYS A 190 -7.75 15.46 4.28
N GLY A 191 -6.72 15.85 3.51
CA GLY A 191 -5.55 15.03 3.24
C GLY A 191 -4.56 15.10 4.41
N VAL A 192 -4.22 13.95 4.97
CA VAL A 192 -3.23 13.82 6.05
C VAL A 192 -2.02 13.10 5.49
N VAL A 193 -0.87 13.79 5.47
CA VAL A 193 0.40 13.22 5.02
C VAL A 193 1.02 12.41 6.15
N HIS A 194 1.43 11.18 5.84
CA HIS A 194 2.19 10.30 6.71
C HIS A 194 3.57 10.04 6.09
N ARG A 195 4.61 10.30 6.87
CA ARG A 195 6.00 10.14 6.42
C ARG A 195 6.51 8.72 6.59
N VAL A 196 7.64 8.41 5.97
CA VAL A 196 8.33 7.12 6.12
C VAL A 196 8.60 6.80 7.59
N ALA A 197 8.99 7.77 8.41
CA ALA A 197 9.15 7.60 9.86
C ALA A 197 7.90 7.01 10.55
N TYR A 198 6.72 7.31 10.04
CA TYR A 198 5.47 6.79 10.57
C TYR A 198 5.31 5.28 10.32
N THR A 199 5.80 4.77 9.18
CA THR A 199 5.76 3.32 8.90
C THR A 199 6.63 2.54 9.89
N TYR A 200 7.77 3.13 10.29
CA TYR A 200 8.62 2.59 11.34
C TYR A 200 7.95 2.58 12.74
N ALA A 201 7.17 3.62 13.04
CA ALA A 201 6.46 3.75 14.30
C ALA A 201 5.46 2.63 14.54
N LYS A 202 4.89 2.06 13.49
CA LYS A 202 3.82 1.06 13.60
C LYS A 202 4.26 -0.22 14.28
N ARG A 203 5.52 -0.59 14.23
CA ARG A 203 6.06 -1.74 14.95
C ARG A 203 5.83 -1.65 16.46
N SER A 204 6.12 -0.48 17.07
CA SER A 204 5.92 -0.29 18.50
C SER A 204 4.44 -0.29 18.88
N GLN A 205 3.60 0.31 18.03
CA GLN A 205 2.16 0.29 18.23
C GLN A 205 1.59 -1.13 18.14
N ALA A 206 2.03 -1.94 17.18
CA ALA A 206 1.57 -3.31 17.03
C ALA A 206 2.03 -4.20 18.19
N ALA A 207 3.29 -4.08 18.60
CA ALA A 207 3.83 -4.85 19.71
C ALA A 207 3.18 -4.52 21.06
N ILE A 208 2.87 -3.22 21.30
CA ILE A 208 2.36 -2.79 22.61
C ILE A 208 0.83 -2.83 22.66
N TRP A 209 0.15 -2.34 21.64
CA TRP A 209 -1.31 -2.18 21.64
C TRP A 209 -2.04 -3.43 21.15
N PHE A 210 -1.54 -4.09 20.09
CA PHE A 210 -2.12 -5.33 19.59
C PHE A 210 -1.54 -6.57 20.25
N ASP A 211 -0.44 -6.45 21.00
CA ASP A 211 0.37 -7.57 21.48
C ASP A 211 0.75 -8.54 20.36
N CYS A 212 0.97 -7.99 19.13
CA CYS A 212 1.31 -8.79 17.95
C CYS A 212 2.61 -9.54 18.12
N ARG A 213 2.57 -10.82 17.81
CA ARG A 213 3.70 -11.75 17.87
C ARG A 213 3.87 -12.46 16.53
N PRO A 214 5.07 -12.98 16.28
CA PRO A 214 5.35 -13.68 15.02
C PRO A 214 4.44 -14.87 14.71
N GLU A 215 3.88 -15.53 15.71
CA GLU A 215 2.98 -16.69 15.59
C GLU A 215 1.52 -16.33 15.39
N ASP A 216 1.16 -15.05 15.49
CA ASP A 216 -0.24 -14.62 15.44
C ASP A 216 -0.79 -14.56 14.03
N LEU A 217 -2.12 -14.80 13.95
CA LEU A 217 -2.95 -14.50 12.80
C LEU A 217 -3.73 -13.20 13.09
N VAL A 218 -3.46 -12.17 12.32
CA VAL A 218 -4.08 -10.85 12.53
C VAL A 218 -5.11 -10.56 11.43
N TRP A 219 -6.35 -10.37 11.83
CA TRP A 219 -7.45 -10.05 10.92
C TRP A 219 -8.00 -8.65 11.20
N CYS A 220 -8.08 -7.83 10.15
CA CYS A 220 -8.70 -6.52 10.22
C CYS A 220 -9.76 -6.38 9.12
N THR A 221 -10.98 -6.05 9.51
CA THR A 221 -12.13 -5.92 8.61
C THR A 221 -12.23 -4.58 7.89
N ALA A 222 -11.39 -3.59 8.23
CA ALA A 222 -11.41 -2.27 7.60
C ALA A 222 -11.14 -2.37 6.09
N GLY A 223 -11.88 -1.60 5.28
CA GLY A 223 -11.66 -1.49 3.84
C GLY A 223 -10.37 -0.76 3.48
N THR A 224 -9.86 -0.97 2.26
CA THR A 224 -8.56 -0.49 1.77
C THR A 224 -8.40 1.03 1.74
N GLY A 225 -9.50 1.78 1.63
CA GLY A 225 -9.50 3.25 1.70
C GLY A 225 -9.36 3.84 3.11
N TRP A 226 -9.32 3.01 4.15
CA TRP A 226 -9.22 3.46 5.54
C TRP A 226 -7.79 3.33 6.06
N ALA A 227 -7.35 4.31 6.82
CA ALA A 227 -6.05 4.28 7.49
C ALA A 227 -5.82 2.99 8.31
N LYS A 228 -6.88 2.44 8.90
CA LYS A 228 -6.81 1.19 9.67
C LYS A 228 -6.34 -0.01 8.84
N SER A 229 -6.66 -0.08 7.55
CA SER A 229 -6.13 -1.16 6.70
C SER A 229 -4.62 -1.06 6.55
N LEU A 230 -4.07 0.12 6.31
CA LEU A 230 -2.63 0.30 6.26
C LEU A 230 -1.96 -0.10 7.58
N TRP A 231 -2.55 0.31 8.69
CA TRP A 231 -1.93 0.13 10.01
C TRP A 231 -2.06 -1.27 10.55
N ASN A 232 -3.27 -1.83 10.47
CA ASN A 232 -3.64 -3.07 11.15
C ASN A 232 -3.64 -4.28 10.23
N VAL A 233 -3.43 -4.10 8.92
CA VAL A 233 -3.23 -5.19 7.97
C VAL A 233 -1.77 -5.24 7.54
N LEU A 234 -1.22 -4.13 7.04
CA LEU A 234 0.10 -4.13 6.43
C LEU A 234 1.21 -3.79 7.45
N LEU A 235 1.24 -2.54 7.94
CA LEU A 235 2.42 -2.01 8.63
C LEU A 235 2.66 -2.62 10.01
N GLY A 236 1.63 -2.69 10.84
CA GLY A 236 1.77 -3.16 12.23
C GLY A 236 2.10 -4.64 12.31
N PRO A 237 1.21 -5.54 11.85
CA PRO A 237 1.41 -6.98 11.96
C PRO A 237 2.70 -7.45 11.28
N TRP A 238 2.99 -6.98 10.06
CA TRP A 238 4.22 -7.36 9.38
C TRP A 238 5.47 -6.84 10.08
N SER A 239 5.42 -5.68 10.73
CA SER A 239 6.55 -5.22 11.57
C SER A 239 6.87 -6.16 12.73
N CYS A 240 5.89 -6.94 13.19
CA CYS A 240 6.06 -7.97 14.22
C CYS A 240 6.29 -9.37 13.63
N GLY A 241 6.26 -9.52 12.31
CA GLY A 241 6.40 -10.81 11.62
C GLY A 241 5.15 -11.70 11.74
N SER A 242 3.99 -11.13 12.08
CA SER A 242 2.72 -11.85 12.17
C SER A 242 2.14 -12.13 10.78
N CYS A 243 1.38 -13.21 10.65
CA CYS A 243 0.61 -13.50 9.44
C CYS A 243 -0.69 -12.70 9.45
N ILE A 244 -0.98 -11.98 8.38
CA ILE A 244 -2.26 -11.31 8.22
C ILE A 244 -3.28 -12.20 7.53
N VAL A 245 -4.55 -12.06 7.92
CA VAL A 245 -5.68 -12.69 7.25
C VAL A 245 -6.43 -11.63 6.45
N VAL A 246 -6.64 -11.91 5.19
CA VAL A 246 -7.42 -11.09 4.26
C VAL A 246 -8.55 -11.93 3.71
N HIS A 247 -9.74 -11.40 3.71
CA HIS A 247 -10.95 -12.04 3.18
C HIS A 247 -11.59 -11.08 2.17
N GLU A 248 -11.91 -11.59 0.98
CA GLU A 248 -12.62 -10.89 -0.08
C GLU A 248 -14.10 -10.73 0.24
#